data_ff9863f4498ec581dcb17f707f6597bc
#
_entry.id   ff9863f4498ec581dcb17f707f6597bc
#
_cell.length_a   1.000
_cell.length_b   1.000
_cell.length_c   1.000
_cell.angle_alpha   90.00
_cell.angle_beta   90.00
_cell.angle_gamma   90.00
#
_symmetry.space_group_name_H-M   'P 1'
#
loop_
_entity.id
_entity.type
_entity.pdbx_description
1 polymer ?
#
loop_
_entity_poly.entity_id
_entity_poly.type
_entity_poly.pdbx_seq_one_letter_code
_entity_poly.pdbx_strand_id
1 'polypeptide(L)'
;LRPYECDGLSAYKQLPRVVVLPHTEAQIIQVLQLCHATQTPVVARGAGTGLSGGALPHTAGVLLSLTKLNQIRSIDPLARLAYVQPGVRNLAISEAAKPYGLHYAPDPSSQIACSIGGNVAENSGGVHCLKYGLTVHNILKLRVLTITGEVLEIGGESLDSAGYDLLALMTGSEGMLGIVTEIVVKLIPLPQKAQLVMSSFDDVH
;
A
#
# COMPACT_ATOMS: atom_id res chain seq x y z
N LEU A 1 13.07 14.03 13.56
CA LEU A 1 12.11 14.44 12.52
C LEU A 1 12.69 14.44 11.10
N ARG A 2 14.00 14.78 10.94
CA ARG A 2 14.65 14.87 9.60
C ARG A 2 14.47 13.66 8.68
N PRO A 3 14.52 12.39 9.13
CA PRO A 3 14.28 11.25 8.23
C PRO A 3 12.87 11.22 7.60
N TYR A 4 11.99 12.08 8.06
CA TYR A 4 10.59 12.17 7.61
C TYR A 4 10.27 13.48 6.87
N GLU A 5 11.27 14.30 6.54
CA GLU A 5 11.05 15.64 5.96
C GLU A 5 10.63 15.62 4.48
N CYS A 6 10.80 14.50 3.80
CA CYS A 6 10.40 14.31 2.40
C CYS A 6 10.01 12.83 2.16
N ASP A 7 9.42 12.55 1.03
CA ASP A 7 9.31 11.22 0.44
C ASP A 7 10.41 11.01 -0.62
N GLY A 8 10.19 10.14 -1.62
CA GLY A 8 11.10 9.95 -2.74
C GLY A 8 11.24 11.19 -3.64
N LEU A 9 10.27 12.12 -3.60
CA LEU A 9 10.35 13.41 -4.27
C LEU A 9 11.14 14.40 -3.39
N SER A 10 12.45 14.24 -3.35
CA SER A 10 13.35 14.99 -2.46
C SER A 10 13.48 16.49 -2.74
N ALA A 11 12.85 16.98 -3.82
CA ALA A 11 12.81 18.39 -4.17
C ALA A 11 12.00 19.24 -3.16
N TYR A 12 11.03 18.62 -2.51
CA TYR A 12 10.19 19.26 -1.49
C TYR A 12 10.52 18.68 -0.12
N LYS A 13 10.75 19.57 0.84
CA LYS A 13 11.09 19.19 2.22
C LYS A 13 10.29 20.01 3.21
N GLN A 14 9.72 19.32 4.18
CA GLN A 14 8.93 19.94 5.23
C GLN A 14 9.00 19.10 6.51
N LEU A 15 9.32 19.70 7.63
CA LEU A 15 9.36 19.00 8.91
C LEU A 15 7.95 18.87 9.48
N PRO A 16 7.52 17.68 9.93
CA PRO A 16 6.28 17.52 10.64
C PRO A 16 6.38 18.13 12.04
N ARG A 17 5.24 18.51 12.61
CA ARG A 17 5.18 18.90 14.02
C ARG A 17 5.54 17.73 14.93
N VAL A 18 5.04 16.55 14.62
CA VAL A 18 5.30 15.31 15.36
C VAL A 18 5.19 14.11 14.42
N VAL A 19 5.94 13.05 14.71
CA VAL A 19 5.84 11.74 14.06
C VAL A 19 5.30 10.74 15.06
N VAL A 20 4.26 10.00 14.66
CA VAL A 20 3.66 8.93 15.46
C VAL A 20 3.85 7.61 14.75
N LEU A 21 4.33 6.58 15.45
CA LEU A 21 4.56 5.23 14.94
C LEU A 21 3.70 4.23 15.73
N PRO A 22 2.40 4.09 15.39
CA PRO A 22 1.51 3.19 16.09
C PRO A 22 1.87 1.73 15.83
N HIS A 23 1.67 0.89 16.84
CA HIS A 23 1.84 -0.56 16.77
C HIS A 23 0.51 -1.31 16.60
N THR A 24 -0.61 -0.63 16.87
CA THR A 24 -1.96 -1.21 16.81
C THR A 24 -2.95 -0.28 16.13
N GLU A 25 -4.01 -0.85 15.58
CA GLU A 25 -5.12 -0.09 15.00
C GLU A 25 -5.78 0.83 16.06
N ALA A 26 -5.93 0.35 17.28
CA ALA A 26 -6.50 1.15 18.37
C ALA A 26 -5.70 2.45 18.63
N GLN A 27 -4.38 2.39 18.52
CA GLN A 27 -3.54 3.59 18.64
C GLN A 27 -3.74 4.55 17.46
N ILE A 28 -3.94 4.02 16.25
CA ILE A 28 -4.26 4.87 15.08
C ILE A 28 -5.59 5.58 15.30
N ILE A 29 -6.63 4.86 15.75
CA ILE A 29 -7.95 5.42 16.03
C ILE A 29 -7.84 6.58 17.03
N GLN A 30 -7.11 6.39 18.14
CA GLN A 30 -6.90 7.44 19.15
C GLN A 30 -6.23 8.69 18.55
N VAL A 31 -5.21 8.50 17.71
CA VAL A 31 -4.51 9.61 17.03
C VAL A 31 -5.46 10.34 16.08
N LEU A 32 -6.22 9.61 15.26
CA LEU A 32 -7.16 10.20 14.30
C LEU A 32 -8.25 11.00 15.03
N GLN A 33 -8.86 10.42 16.07
CA GLN A 33 -9.89 11.10 16.88
C GLN A 33 -9.37 12.37 17.54
N LEU A 34 -8.16 12.33 18.11
CA LEU A 34 -7.52 13.52 18.67
C LEU A 34 -7.29 14.59 17.60
N CYS A 35 -6.71 14.20 16.46
CA CYS A 35 -6.45 15.12 15.36
C CYS A 35 -7.73 15.72 14.79
N HIS A 36 -8.79 14.90 14.66
CA HIS A 36 -10.11 15.39 14.25
C HIS A 36 -10.67 16.41 15.23
N ALA A 37 -10.67 16.11 16.54
CA ALA A 37 -11.17 17.00 17.59
C ALA A 37 -10.40 18.32 17.68
N THR A 38 -9.09 18.30 17.41
CA THR A 38 -8.21 19.47 17.46
C THR A 38 -8.01 20.16 16.10
N GLN A 39 -8.67 19.66 15.03
CA GLN A 39 -8.49 20.13 13.64
C GLN A 39 -7.01 20.13 13.20
N THR A 40 -6.24 19.14 13.69
CA THR A 40 -4.82 18.99 13.38
C THR A 40 -4.67 18.14 12.09
N PRO A 41 -3.95 18.61 11.06
CA PRO A 41 -3.70 17.85 9.85
C PRO A 41 -2.98 16.54 10.14
N VAL A 42 -3.36 15.47 9.43
CA VAL A 42 -2.71 14.16 9.49
C VAL A 42 -2.22 13.78 8.11
N VAL A 43 -0.98 13.35 8.01
CA VAL A 43 -0.41 12.77 6.79
C VAL A 43 -0.01 11.34 7.09
N ALA A 44 -0.62 10.38 6.37
CA ALA A 44 -0.25 8.98 6.46
C ALA A 44 1.06 8.73 5.70
N ARG A 45 1.91 7.85 6.23
CA ARG A 45 3.18 7.49 5.60
C ARG A 45 3.46 5.99 5.72
N GLY A 46 3.75 5.36 4.60
CA GLY A 46 4.38 4.05 4.55
C GLY A 46 5.92 4.15 4.58
N ALA A 47 6.58 3.56 3.60
CA ALA A 47 8.04 3.62 3.47
C ALA A 47 8.56 4.97 2.95
N GLY A 48 7.70 5.81 2.36
CA GLY A 48 8.08 7.11 1.80
C GLY A 48 8.88 7.01 0.50
N THR A 49 8.64 5.97 -0.29
CA THR A 49 9.29 5.77 -1.60
C THR A 49 8.54 6.41 -2.76
N GLY A 50 7.35 6.96 -2.53
CA GLY A 50 6.52 7.65 -3.52
C GLY A 50 7.22 8.90 -4.09
N LEU A 51 6.84 9.27 -5.32
CA LEU A 51 7.42 10.40 -6.07
C LEU A 51 6.41 11.52 -6.33
N SER A 52 5.23 11.46 -5.70
CA SER A 52 4.12 12.41 -5.91
C SER A 52 3.97 13.42 -4.78
N GLY A 53 4.75 13.31 -3.72
CA GLY A 53 4.64 14.19 -2.55
C GLY A 53 3.51 13.80 -1.58
N GLY A 54 2.82 12.66 -1.81
CA GLY A 54 1.70 12.21 -0.98
C GLY A 54 2.07 11.91 0.48
N ALA A 55 3.35 11.62 0.75
CA ALA A 55 3.86 11.43 2.12
C ALA A 55 4.65 12.65 2.65
N LEU A 56 4.59 13.80 1.96
CA LEU A 56 5.20 15.03 2.44
C LEU A 56 4.47 15.51 3.71
N PRO A 57 5.18 15.72 4.83
CA PRO A 57 4.53 16.12 6.07
C PRO A 57 3.96 17.54 6.02
N HIS A 58 3.00 17.81 6.91
CA HIS A 58 2.48 19.16 7.14
C HIS A 58 3.13 19.75 8.40
N THR A 59 3.62 21.02 8.36
CA THR A 59 4.35 21.65 9.47
C THR A 59 3.56 21.77 10.77
N ALA A 60 2.24 21.96 10.66
CA ALA A 60 1.34 22.02 11.82
C ALA A 60 0.70 20.66 12.13
N GLY A 61 1.10 19.59 11.41
CA GLY A 61 0.41 18.31 11.42
C GLY A 61 1.16 17.16 12.06
N VAL A 62 0.45 16.05 12.16
CA VAL A 62 0.96 14.75 12.58
C VAL A 62 1.35 13.95 11.35
N LEU A 63 2.56 13.43 11.30
CA LEU A 63 2.95 12.39 10.37
C LEU A 63 2.69 11.02 11.03
N LEU A 64 1.74 10.28 10.49
CA LEU A 64 1.32 8.97 10.97
C LEU A 64 2.04 7.87 10.18
N SER A 65 3.12 7.32 10.71
CA SER A 65 3.89 6.27 10.05
C SER A 65 3.33 4.89 10.36
N LEU A 66 2.92 4.15 9.33
CA LEU A 66 2.33 2.82 9.46
C LEU A 66 3.37 1.69 9.41
N THR A 67 4.65 1.99 9.42
CA THR A 67 5.75 1.03 9.25
C THR A 67 5.82 -0.05 10.33
N LYS A 68 5.21 0.18 11.51
CA LYS A 68 5.16 -0.81 12.59
C LYS A 68 4.04 -1.84 12.45
N LEU A 69 3.05 -1.56 11.61
CA LEU A 69 2.03 -2.54 11.22
C LEU A 69 2.55 -3.34 10.02
N ASN A 70 3.45 -4.27 10.24
CA ASN A 70 4.22 -4.96 9.19
C ASN A 70 4.09 -6.49 9.23
N GLN A 71 2.98 -7.00 9.75
CA GLN A 71 2.74 -8.43 9.84
C GLN A 71 1.99 -8.97 8.60
N ILE A 72 2.45 -10.08 8.06
CA ILE A 72 1.66 -10.96 7.20
C ILE A 72 0.85 -11.84 8.15
N ARG A 73 -0.48 -11.60 8.20
CA ARG A 73 -1.39 -12.25 9.14
C ARG A 73 -1.57 -13.73 8.81
N SER A 74 -1.85 -13.99 7.53
CA SER A 74 -2.03 -15.34 7.01
C SER A 74 -1.85 -15.36 5.49
N ILE A 75 -1.59 -16.55 4.97
CA ILE A 75 -1.65 -16.88 3.55
C ILE A 75 -2.61 -18.06 3.40
N ASP A 76 -3.58 -17.94 2.52
CA ASP A 76 -4.43 -19.03 2.09
C ASP A 76 -3.99 -19.50 0.70
N PRO A 77 -3.29 -20.63 0.60
CA PRO A 77 -2.81 -21.14 -0.69
C PRO A 77 -3.93 -21.66 -1.59
N LEU A 78 -5.04 -22.12 -1.02
CA LEU A 78 -6.18 -22.65 -1.78
C LEU A 78 -6.97 -21.52 -2.42
N ALA A 79 -7.31 -20.50 -1.63
CA ALA A 79 -7.97 -19.29 -2.12
C ALA A 79 -6.99 -18.36 -2.87
N ARG A 80 -5.67 -18.57 -2.75
CA ARG A 80 -4.61 -17.73 -3.31
C ARG A 80 -4.69 -16.28 -2.81
N LEU A 81 -4.82 -16.15 -1.49
CA LEU A 81 -4.93 -14.87 -0.81
C LEU A 81 -3.81 -14.71 0.22
N ALA A 82 -3.45 -13.45 0.48
CA ALA A 82 -2.65 -13.09 1.64
C ALA A 82 -3.31 -11.90 2.37
N TYR A 83 -3.36 -12.02 3.70
CA TYR A 83 -3.87 -11.00 4.62
C TYR A 83 -2.69 -10.28 5.24
N VAL A 84 -2.53 -9.01 4.94
CA VAL A 84 -1.30 -8.27 5.27
C VAL A 84 -1.62 -6.91 5.89
N GLN A 85 -0.75 -6.46 6.77
CA GLN A 85 -0.77 -5.11 7.31
C GLN A 85 -0.09 -4.11 6.36
N PRO A 86 -0.44 -2.81 6.41
CA PRO A 86 -0.02 -1.81 5.43
C PRO A 86 1.50 -1.56 5.38
N GLY A 87 2.22 -1.81 6.48
CA GLY A 87 3.67 -1.65 6.56
C GLY A 87 4.47 -2.83 6.00
N VAL A 88 3.83 -3.92 5.57
CA VAL A 88 4.52 -5.05 4.93
C VAL A 88 5.16 -4.59 3.64
N ARG A 89 6.44 -4.98 3.41
CA ARG A 89 7.13 -4.69 2.15
C ARG A 89 6.50 -5.48 1.00
N ASN A 90 6.36 -4.85 -0.15
CA ASN A 90 5.78 -5.48 -1.34
C ASN A 90 6.43 -6.85 -1.63
N LEU A 91 7.76 -6.90 -1.76
CA LEU A 91 8.50 -8.13 -2.05
C LEU A 91 8.32 -9.21 -0.97
N ALA A 92 8.19 -8.82 0.30
CA ALA A 92 8.03 -9.76 1.40
C ALA A 92 6.76 -10.63 1.28
N ILE A 93 5.72 -10.13 0.60
CA ILE A 93 4.50 -10.91 0.32
C ILE A 93 4.84 -12.09 -0.61
N SER A 94 5.58 -11.81 -1.69
CA SER A 94 6.02 -12.85 -2.62
C SER A 94 7.01 -13.85 -1.96
N GLU A 95 7.93 -13.35 -1.14
CA GLU A 95 8.85 -14.20 -0.37
C GLU A 95 8.10 -15.17 0.55
N ALA A 96 7.07 -14.67 1.25
CA ALA A 96 6.24 -15.49 2.14
C ALA A 96 5.31 -16.46 1.39
N ALA A 97 4.87 -16.11 0.17
CA ALA A 97 3.99 -16.95 -0.65
C ALA A 97 4.77 -18.02 -1.45
N LYS A 98 6.08 -17.83 -1.65
CA LYS A 98 6.94 -18.72 -2.46
C LYS A 98 6.90 -20.20 -2.05
N PRO A 99 6.88 -20.57 -0.75
CA PRO A 99 6.77 -21.99 -0.35
C PRO A 99 5.50 -22.69 -0.86
N TYR A 100 4.46 -21.91 -1.18
CA TYR A 100 3.19 -22.40 -1.74
C TYR A 100 3.15 -22.36 -3.26
N GLY A 101 4.27 -22.02 -3.93
CA GLY A 101 4.32 -21.86 -5.39
C GLY A 101 3.54 -20.62 -5.87
N LEU A 102 3.39 -19.61 -5.04
CA LEU A 102 2.62 -18.37 -5.30
C LEU A 102 3.49 -17.13 -5.18
N HIS A 103 3.03 -16.02 -5.79
CA HIS A 103 3.63 -14.71 -5.63
C HIS A 103 2.59 -13.59 -5.78
N TYR A 104 2.93 -12.40 -5.30
CA TYR A 104 2.16 -11.17 -5.50
C TYR A 104 2.66 -10.49 -6.78
N ALA A 105 1.75 -10.22 -7.73
CA ALA A 105 2.12 -9.83 -9.09
C ALA A 105 2.66 -8.39 -9.24
N PRO A 106 2.08 -7.35 -8.62
CA PRO A 106 2.60 -5.99 -8.76
C PRO A 106 4.03 -5.86 -8.22
N ASP A 107 4.94 -5.41 -9.08
CA ASP A 107 6.38 -5.37 -8.83
C ASP A 107 6.99 -3.98 -9.09
N PRO A 108 6.60 -2.95 -8.32
CA PRO A 108 7.19 -1.62 -8.46
C PRO A 108 8.71 -1.68 -8.30
N SER A 109 9.44 -0.78 -8.96
CA SER A 109 10.91 -0.72 -8.88
C SER A 109 11.43 -0.62 -7.44
N SER A 110 10.63 -0.06 -6.55
CA SER A 110 10.89 0.06 -5.11
C SER A 110 10.42 -1.14 -4.27
N GLN A 111 10.02 -2.28 -4.86
CA GLN A 111 9.39 -3.42 -4.16
C GLN A 111 10.17 -3.95 -2.96
N ILE A 112 11.48 -3.80 -2.93
CA ILE A 112 12.33 -4.20 -1.81
C ILE A 112 12.17 -3.28 -0.59
N ALA A 113 11.67 -2.07 -0.77
CA ALA A 113 11.58 -1.03 0.25
C ALA A 113 10.15 -0.52 0.46
N CYS A 114 9.33 -0.39 -0.61
CA CYS A 114 7.99 0.15 -0.51
C CYS A 114 7.06 -0.76 0.31
N SER A 115 6.07 -0.14 0.96
CA SER A 115 5.05 -0.85 1.74
C SER A 115 3.78 -1.07 0.92
N ILE A 116 3.07 -2.16 1.20
CA ILE A 116 1.82 -2.49 0.49
C ILE A 116 0.74 -1.42 0.71
N GLY A 117 0.67 -0.80 1.89
CA GLY A 117 -0.24 0.32 2.14
C GLY A 117 0.08 1.54 1.28
N GLY A 118 1.38 1.80 1.04
CA GLY A 118 1.83 2.82 0.09
C GLY A 118 1.47 2.45 -1.36
N ASN A 119 1.60 1.17 -1.73
CA ASN A 119 1.17 0.71 -3.05
C ASN A 119 -0.33 0.89 -3.28
N VAL A 120 -1.17 0.65 -2.27
CA VAL A 120 -2.61 0.93 -2.33
C VAL A 120 -2.86 2.43 -2.47
N ALA A 121 -2.20 3.26 -1.66
CA ALA A 121 -2.37 4.72 -1.69
C ALA A 121 -2.03 5.33 -3.05
N GLU A 122 -0.97 4.84 -3.71
CA GLU A 122 -0.48 5.35 -5.00
C GLU A 122 -1.02 4.58 -6.23
N ASN A 123 -1.76 3.49 -6.03
CA ASN A 123 -2.11 2.53 -7.09
C ASN A 123 -0.87 2.09 -7.88
N SER A 124 0.16 1.67 -7.20
CA SER A 124 1.46 1.39 -7.80
C SER A 124 1.40 0.28 -8.85
N GLY A 125 2.16 0.46 -9.91
CA GLY A 125 2.41 -0.56 -10.93
C GLY A 125 3.87 -0.99 -10.94
N GLY A 126 4.25 -1.80 -11.91
CA GLY A 126 5.61 -2.31 -12.09
C GLY A 126 5.84 -2.75 -13.53
N VAL A 127 6.96 -3.44 -13.76
CA VAL A 127 7.38 -3.91 -15.09
C VAL A 127 6.32 -4.83 -15.73
N HIS A 128 5.64 -5.63 -14.91
CA HIS A 128 4.68 -6.62 -15.39
C HIS A 128 3.22 -6.13 -15.34
N CYS A 129 2.97 -4.83 -15.10
CA CYS A 129 1.61 -4.30 -14.96
C CYS A 129 0.79 -4.39 -16.25
N LEU A 130 1.42 -4.42 -17.44
CA LEU A 130 0.72 -4.64 -18.71
C LEU A 130 -0.03 -5.99 -18.71
N LYS A 131 0.56 -7.03 -18.10
CA LYS A 131 -0.05 -8.36 -18.03
C LYS A 131 -0.94 -8.54 -16.80
N TYR A 132 -0.47 -8.10 -15.63
CA TYR A 132 -1.10 -8.43 -14.35
C TYR A 132 -1.88 -7.27 -13.73
N GLY A 133 -1.85 -6.11 -14.35
CA GLY A 133 -2.51 -4.90 -13.87
C GLY A 133 -1.72 -4.21 -12.74
N LEU A 134 -2.31 -3.13 -12.26
CA LEU A 134 -1.84 -2.31 -11.15
C LEU A 134 -2.27 -2.91 -9.80
N THR A 135 -1.95 -2.22 -8.72
CA THR A 135 -2.36 -2.63 -7.36
C THR A 135 -3.87 -2.84 -7.26
N VAL A 136 -4.69 -1.96 -7.82
CA VAL A 136 -6.17 -2.06 -7.78
C VAL A 136 -6.71 -3.39 -8.32
N HIS A 137 -6.07 -3.98 -9.30
CA HIS A 137 -6.48 -5.27 -9.89
C HIS A 137 -6.04 -6.49 -9.05
N ASN A 138 -5.19 -6.27 -8.05
CA ASN A 138 -4.54 -7.31 -7.26
C ASN A 138 -4.86 -7.25 -5.77
N ILE A 139 -5.78 -6.37 -5.37
CA ILE A 139 -6.36 -6.32 -4.02
C ILE A 139 -7.83 -6.71 -4.08
N LEU A 140 -8.33 -7.35 -3.02
CA LEU A 140 -9.71 -7.81 -2.93
C LEU A 140 -10.47 -7.15 -1.80
N LYS A 141 -9.78 -6.83 -0.69
CA LYS A 141 -10.42 -6.24 0.48
C LYS A 141 -9.48 -5.26 1.16
N LEU A 142 -10.04 -4.19 1.66
CA LEU A 142 -9.37 -3.19 2.50
C LEU A 142 -10.13 -3.01 3.82
N ARG A 143 -9.40 -2.91 4.90
CA ARG A 143 -9.87 -2.37 6.17
C ARG A 143 -9.32 -0.97 6.32
N VAL A 144 -10.21 0.01 6.45
CA VAL A 144 -9.89 1.43 6.38
C VAL A 144 -10.44 2.14 7.60
N LEU A 145 -9.68 3.08 8.15
CA LEU A 145 -10.11 3.99 9.20
C LEU A 145 -10.42 5.37 8.62
N THR A 146 -11.59 5.91 8.94
CA THR A 146 -11.92 7.30 8.64
C THR A 146 -11.22 8.24 9.63
N ILE A 147 -11.24 9.55 9.34
CA ILE A 147 -10.67 10.56 10.26
C ILE A 147 -11.39 10.61 11.62
N THR A 148 -12.64 10.15 11.69
CA THR A 148 -13.41 10.03 12.94
C THR A 148 -13.06 8.78 13.75
N GLY A 149 -12.26 7.88 13.17
CA GLY A 149 -11.87 6.60 13.76
C GLY A 149 -12.88 5.47 13.51
N GLU A 150 -13.84 5.67 12.60
CA GLU A 150 -14.75 4.61 12.17
C GLU A 150 -14.02 3.60 11.28
N VAL A 151 -14.38 2.34 11.43
CA VAL A 151 -13.82 1.23 10.65
C VAL A 151 -14.74 0.93 9.48
N LEU A 152 -14.17 0.92 8.28
CA LEU A 152 -14.86 0.51 7.05
C LEU A 152 -14.20 -0.76 6.51
N GLU A 153 -15.02 -1.74 6.15
CA GLU A 153 -14.62 -2.93 5.39
C GLU A 153 -15.06 -2.73 3.94
N ILE A 154 -14.10 -2.69 3.02
CA ILE A 154 -14.33 -2.40 1.59
C ILE A 154 -13.88 -3.58 0.76
N GLY A 155 -14.73 -4.04 -0.18
CA GLY A 155 -14.48 -5.21 -0.99
C GLY A 155 -14.84 -6.52 -0.27
N GLY A 156 -14.35 -7.64 -0.80
CA GLY A 156 -14.62 -8.98 -0.30
C GLY A 156 -13.61 -9.99 -0.82
N GLU A 157 -13.73 -11.23 -0.40
CA GLU A 157 -12.85 -12.32 -0.86
C GLU A 157 -13.30 -12.92 -2.20
N SER A 158 -14.47 -12.52 -2.69
CA SER A 158 -14.98 -12.88 -4.01
C SER A 158 -14.54 -11.86 -5.07
N LEU A 159 -14.59 -12.26 -6.35
CA LEU A 159 -14.24 -11.38 -7.47
C LEU A 159 -15.23 -10.23 -7.66
N ASP A 160 -16.46 -10.38 -7.16
CA ASP A 160 -17.51 -9.36 -7.25
C ASP A 160 -17.86 -8.83 -5.86
N SER A 161 -17.98 -7.52 -5.73
CA SER A 161 -18.55 -6.86 -4.55
C SER A 161 -19.85 -6.16 -4.93
N ALA A 162 -20.86 -6.22 -4.05
CA ALA A 162 -22.11 -5.51 -4.27
C ALA A 162 -21.94 -3.99 -4.14
N GLY A 163 -22.61 -3.22 -4.99
CA GLY A 163 -22.64 -1.78 -4.92
C GLY A 163 -21.53 -1.08 -5.74
N TYR A 164 -21.13 0.12 -5.30
CA TYR A 164 -20.07 0.88 -5.96
C TYR A 164 -18.69 0.25 -5.73
N ASP A 165 -17.80 0.41 -6.70
CA ASP A 165 -16.41 -0.04 -6.58
C ASP A 165 -15.61 0.90 -5.67
N LEU A 166 -15.78 0.71 -4.37
CA LEU A 166 -15.07 1.48 -3.35
C LEU A 166 -13.60 1.08 -3.25
N LEU A 167 -13.20 -0.12 -3.72
CA LEU A 167 -11.79 -0.51 -3.80
C LEU A 167 -11.04 0.38 -4.79
N ALA A 168 -11.62 0.59 -5.98
CA ALA A 168 -11.05 1.49 -6.98
C ALA A 168 -11.01 2.94 -6.48
N LEU A 169 -12.04 3.39 -5.76
CA LEU A 169 -12.07 4.75 -5.17
C LEU A 169 -10.94 4.95 -4.14
N MET A 170 -10.72 3.96 -3.27
CA MET A 170 -9.70 4.03 -2.20
C MET A 170 -8.28 3.84 -2.73
N THR A 171 -8.12 3.03 -3.78
CA THR A 171 -6.82 2.74 -4.38
C THR A 171 -6.37 3.91 -5.24
N GLY A 172 -5.21 4.49 -4.92
CA GLY A 172 -4.73 5.71 -5.56
C GLY A 172 -5.25 7.00 -4.91
N SER A 173 -5.90 6.91 -3.74
CA SER A 173 -6.41 8.09 -3.01
C SER A 173 -5.35 8.82 -2.19
N GLU A 174 -4.09 8.37 -2.20
CA GLU A 174 -2.94 8.96 -1.50
C GLU A 174 -3.17 9.18 0.02
N GLY A 175 -4.05 8.36 0.64
CA GLY A 175 -4.41 8.49 2.04
C GLY A 175 -5.40 9.64 2.34
N MET A 176 -5.93 10.29 1.32
CA MET A 176 -6.86 11.43 1.48
C MET A 176 -8.25 11.00 1.95
N LEU A 177 -8.67 9.77 1.65
CA LEU A 177 -10.01 9.25 1.99
C LEU A 177 -10.04 8.42 3.27
N GLY A 178 -8.89 7.96 3.75
CA GLY A 178 -8.80 7.15 4.97
C GLY A 178 -7.44 6.47 5.12
N ILE A 179 -7.24 5.82 6.26
CA ILE A 179 -6.01 5.12 6.62
C ILE A 179 -6.24 3.61 6.50
N VAL A 180 -5.56 2.97 5.56
CA VAL A 180 -5.63 1.52 5.37
C VAL A 180 -4.85 0.81 6.49
N THR A 181 -5.49 -0.14 7.17
CA THR A 181 -4.90 -0.90 8.29
C THR A 181 -4.75 -2.40 8.02
N GLU A 182 -5.50 -2.94 7.06
CA GLU A 182 -5.36 -4.31 6.58
C GLU A 182 -5.72 -4.40 5.10
N ILE A 183 -5.03 -5.28 4.38
CA ILE A 183 -5.18 -5.48 2.95
C ILE A 183 -5.25 -6.97 2.67
N VAL A 184 -6.24 -7.40 1.88
CA VAL A 184 -6.28 -8.75 1.31
C VAL A 184 -5.82 -8.64 -0.14
N VAL A 185 -4.71 -9.31 -0.45
CA VAL A 185 -4.12 -9.31 -1.79
C VAL A 185 -4.33 -10.66 -2.47
N LYS A 186 -4.51 -10.60 -3.80
CA LYS A 186 -4.58 -11.78 -4.65
C LYS A 186 -3.17 -12.27 -4.96
N LEU A 187 -2.96 -13.57 -4.83
CA LEU A 187 -1.72 -14.26 -5.23
C LEU A 187 -1.94 -15.01 -6.52
N ILE A 188 -0.89 -15.12 -7.33
CA ILE A 188 -0.90 -15.89 -8.56
C ILE A 188 0.20 -16.95 -8.54
N PRO A 189 0.07 -18.04 -9.32
CA PRO A 189 1.11 -19.07 -9.40
C PRO A 189 2.45 -18.50 -9.87
N LEU A 190 3.54 -18.96 -9.26
CA LEU A 190 4.87 -18.66 -9.75
C LEU A 190 5.04 -19.15 -11.18
N PRO A 191 5.66 -18.37 -12.07
CA PRO A 191 5.98 -18.82 -13.40
C PRO A 191 6.97 -19.99 -13.32
N GLN A 192 6.68 -21.05 -14.10
CA GLN A 192 7.54 -22.26 -14.11
C GLN A 192 8.90 -21.98 -14.76
N LYS A 193 8.94 -21.04 -15.72
CA LYS A 193 10.13 -20.73 -16.50
C LYS A 193 10.09 -19.30 -17.01
N ALA A 194 11.22 -18.62 -16.98
CA ALA A 194 11.43 -17.36 -17.68
C ALA A 194 12.33 -17.64 -18.91
N GLN A 195 11.97 -17.06 -20.05
CA GLN A 195 12.75 -17.14 -21.28
C GLN A 195 12.89 -15.73 -21.86
N LEU A 196 14.10 -15.43 -22.32
CA LEU A 196 14.39 -14.18 -23.01
C LEU A 196 14.46 -14.45 -24.53
N VAL A 197 13.74 -13.65 -25.30
CA VAL A 197 13.87 -13.59 -26.75
C VAL A 197 14.47 -12.24 -27.10
N MET A 198 15.59 -12.24 -27.79
CA MET A 198 16.21 -11.03 -28.33
C MET A 198 16.12 -11.08 -29.84
N SER A 199 15.66 -10.00 -30.45
CA SER A 199 15.61 -9.82 -31.90
C SER A 199 16.23 -8.49 -32.28
N SER A 200 17.00 -8.49 -33.33
CA SER A 200 17.58 -7.27 -33.93
C SER A 200 16.89 -6.98 -35.24
N PHE A 201 16.55 -5.72 -35.45
CA PHE A 201 15.93 -5.23 -36.68
C PHE A 201 16.79 -4.12 -37.26
N ASP A 202 16.91 -4.10 -38.59
CA ASP A 202 17.71 -3.07 -39.28
C ASP A 202 16.91 -1.77 -39.45
N ASP A 203 15.57 -1.82 -39.31
CA ASP A 203 14.67 -0.68 -39.40
C ASP A 203 13.47 -0.82 -38.45
N VAL A 204 12.81 0.31 -38.16
CA VAL A 204 11.64 0.41 -37.25
C VAL A 204 10.31 0.32 -38.04
N HIS A 205 10.33 0.11 -39.35
CA HIS A 205 9.16 0.03 -40.19
C HIS A 205 8.60 -1.37 -40.31
#